data_b142889b5217bcde3b2d6b4c82d14b7a
#
_entry.id   b142889b5217bcde3b2d6b4c82d14b7a
#
_cell.length_a   1.000
_cell.length_b   1.000
_cell.length_c   1.000
_cell.angle_alpha   90.00
_cell.angle_beta   90.00
_cell.angle_gamma   90.00
#
_symmetry.space_group_name_H-M   'P 1'
#
loop_
_entity.id
_entity.type
_entity.pdbx_description
1 polymer ?
#
loop_
_entity_poly.entity_id
_entity_poly.type
_entity_poly.pdbx_seq_one_letter_code
_entity_poly.pdbx_strand_id
1 'polypeptide(L)'
;MGERDRGRGRDPRRHREAGGGPGRDLYVDFLRAWAILLVVLGHWLITGLVRRPDGEIVAPELLATVPWTQWLTLGFQIMPLFFLAGGHAAAGSWARARSAGGTVAGWVGQRAARLLLPAAAYSGLVLFAVGVSAGLGVDPATLALVGWAMAMQLWFLPVYLLLSALTPAMYALHERWGVRVPLATGAVALGIGASVAAAGSPRPGLVEAVGALNYVLVWGVVYQLGFCWRDGFLGGDGRSAAPVALAAGGGAAFVALVGPGPFPVSLILVTGQELSNADPPSPAMLAWAVAQAGAALLVAPVVRRVLERPRARRAVRVLGAGSMALYLWHMLPVLIVAAAFYLTGLAPEPAYGSAAWWALRGPWLLVLGAVLAAVVRALRPLERGLSGVETRVRPVAGLRGTASWAMWGGLGTSVCALTYFAGHGFAYEGAFPVWPAVGLGVGTALVSLTRATAPAPAAAPHHPKAPTVDHPADHRAGHPAGHPVGGPEAHPEVLAADGPDGRGGAAGPR
;
A
#
# COMPACT_ATOMS: atom_id res chain seq x y z
N MET A 1 38.01 43.57 29.79
CA MET A 1 38.54 42.19 29.72
C MET A 1 37.33 41.33 29.37
N GLY A 2 37.12 41.08 28.11
CA GLY A 2 35.90 40.48 27.57
C GLY A 2 36.14 39.04 27.24
N GLU A 3 35.21 38.18 27.64
CA GLU A 3 35.17 36.79 27.25
C GLU A 3 33.99 36.58 26.27
N ARG A 4 34.35 36.19 25.06
CA ARG A 4 33.42 35.97 23.92
C ARG A 4 32.78 34.61 24.11
N ASP A 5 31.47 34.62 24.32
CA ASP A 5 30.60 33.44 24.21
C ASP A 5 30.53 33.02 22.73
N ARG A 6 31.18 31.88 22.40
CA ARG A 6 31.19 31.27 21.08
C ARG A 6 29.94 30.40 20.96
N GLY A 7 29.04 30.82 20.09
CA GLY A 7 27.83 30.10 19.70
C GLY A 7 28.07 28.63 19.42
N ARG A 8 27.38 27.77 20.16
CA ARG A 8 27.25 26.35 19.89
C ARG A 8 26.40 26.17 18.65
N GLY A 9 27.04 25.93 17.51
CA GLY A 9 26.40 25.48 16.31
C GLY A 9 25.57 24.22 16.61
N ARG A 10 24.28 24.31 16.39
CA ARG A 10 23.36 23.16 16.44
C ARG A 10 23.74 22.22 15.31
N ASP A 11 24.35 21.10 15.63
CA ASP A 11 24.63 20.00 14.71
C ASP A 11 23.28 19.42 14.20
N PRO A 12 22.98 19.50 12.89
CA PRO A 12 21.74 18.93 12.33
C PRO A 12 21.66 17.41 12.48
N ARG A 13 22.76 16.74 12.87
CA ARG A 13 22.82 15.28 13.03
C ARG A 13 22.23 14.79 14.35
N ARG A 14 22.11 15.63 15.38
CA ARG A 14 21.55 15.23 16.67
C ARG A 14 20.03 15.03 16.70
N HIS A 15 19.29 15.54 15.71
CA HIS A 15 17.83 15.28 15.60
C HIS A 15 17.48 13.92 14.97
N ARG A 16 18.48 13.15 14.50
CA ARG A 16 18.25 11.80 13.95
C ARG A 16 18.23 10.68 15.01
N GLU A 17 18.62 10.92 16.23
CA GLU A 17 18.79 9.87 17.26
C GLU A 17 17.67 9.78 18.30
N ALA A 18 16.69 10.67 18.27
CA ALA A 18 15.56 10.63 19.20
C ALA A 18 14.33 10.00 18.53
N GLY A 19 14.35 8.68 18.33
CA GLY A 19 13.14 7.98 17.89
C GLY A 19 13.39 6.66 17.16
N GLY A 20 13.70 5.61 17.90
CA GLY A 20 13.52 4.23 17.46
C GLY A 20 14.54 3.73 16.43
N GLY A 21 15.15 2.57 16.73
CA GLY A 21 15.95 1.76 15.83
C GLY A 21 15.28 1.52 14.46
N PRO A 22 15.88 0.76 13.51
CA PRO A 22 15.41 0.64 12.12
C PRO A 22 14.05 -0.07 12.04
N GLY A 23 13.03 0.53 12.63
CA GLY A 23 11.66 0.05 12.76
C GLY A 23 10.80 0.50 11.59
N ARG A 24 9.99 -0.41 11.13
CA ARG A 24 8.90 -0.23 10.16
C ARG A 24 7.97 0.89 10.62
N ASP A 25 7.75 1.93 9.79
CA ASP A 25 6.85 3.03 10.13
C ASP A 25 5.39 2.54 10.16
N LEU A 26 4.80 2.50 11.36
CA LEU A 26 3.45 2.00 11.58
C LEU A 26 2.39 2.88 10.90
N TYR A 27 2.66 4.16 10.67
CA TYR A 27 1.75 5.04 9.95
C TYR A 27 1.68 4.69 8.47
N VAL A 28 2.80 4.33 7.85
CA VAL A 28 2.84 3.83 6.47
C VAL A 28 2.05 2.53 6.35
N ASP A 29 2.17 1.62 7.32
CA ASP A 29 1.38 0.39 7.36
C ASP A 29 -0.12 0.68 7.56
N PHE A 30 -0.46 1.66 8.40
CA PHE A 30 -1.84 2.12 8.58
C PHE A 30 -2.43 2.64 7.27
N LEU A 31 -1.75 3.52 6.55
CA LEU A 31 -2.25 4.05 5.28
C LEU A 31 -2.55 2.94 4.26
N ARG A 32 -1.68 1.93 4.18
CA ARG A 32 -1.88 0.79 3.28
C ARG A 32 -3.06 -0.08 3.70
N ALA A 33 -3.16 -0.39 5.00
CA ALA A 33 -4.25 -1.19 5.54
C ALA A 33 -5.60 -0.46 5.39
N TRP A 34 -5.61 0.85 5.65
CA TRP A 34 -6.77 1.70 5.50
C TRP A 34 -7.24 1.79 4.04
N ALA A 35 -6.28 1.97 3.12
CA ALA A 35 -6.59 2.01 1.70
C ALA A 35 -7.27 0.72 1.22
N ILE A 36 -6.74 -0.45 1.59
CA ILE A 36 -7.34 -1.73 1.20
C ILE A 36 -8.74 -1.90 1.82
N LEU A 37 -8.92 -1.52 3.08
CA LEU A 37 -10.23 -1.61 3.73
C LEU A 37 -11.26 -0.75 2.99
N LEU A 38 -10.93 0.49 2.65
CA LEU A 38 -11.85 1.38 1.92
C LEU A 38 -12.09 0.93 0.47
N VAL A 39 -11.12 0.34 -0.21
CA VAL A 39 -11.33 -0.27 -1.53
C VAL A 39 -12.37 -1.40 -1.43
N VAL A 40 -12.22 -2.31 -0.46
CA VAL A 40 -13.17 -3.42 -0.24
C VAL A 40 -14.57 -2.88 0.05
N LEU A 41 -14.69 -1.96 1.02
CA LEU A 41 -15.97 -1.36 1.37
C LEU A 41 -16.59 -0.58 0.22
N GLY A 42 -15.79 0.18 -0.55
CA GLY A 42 -16.25 0.93 -1.70
C GLY A 42 -16.84 0.02 -2.77
N HIS A 43 -16.14 -1.04 -3.17
CA HIS A 43 -16.64 -2.01 -4.14
C HIS A 43 -17.94 -2.68 -3.66
N TRP A 44 -18.03 -3.05 -2.39
CA TRP A 44 -19.25 -3.66 -1.84
C TRP A 44 -20.43 -2.70 -1.74
N LEU A 45 -20.18 -1.41 -1.50
CA LEU A 45 -21.22 -0.39 -1.44
C LEU A 45 -21.82 -0.10 -2.82
N ILE A 46 -20.98 -0.02 -3.86
CA ILE A 46 -21.44 0.30 -5.21
C ILE A 46 -22.03 -0.92 -5.94
N THR A 47 -21.69 -2.14 -5.52
CA THR A 47 -22.23 -3.34 -6.13
C THR A 47 -23.67 -3.55 -5.70
N GLY A 48 -24.58 -3.46 -6.65
CA GLY A 48 -26.00 -3.79 -6.48
C GLY A 48 -26.39 -4.86 -7.49
N LEU A 49 -27.27 -5.76 -7.07
CA LEU A 49 -27.85 -6.78 -7.92
C LEU A 49 -29.35 -6.56 -7.95
N VAL A 50 -29.95 -6.74 -9.11
CA VAL A 50 -31.40 -6.62 -9.33
C VAL A 50 -31.83 -7.77 -10.21
N ARG A 51 -32.94 -8.42 -9.88
CA ARG A 51 -33.59 -9.39 -10.72
C ARG A 51 -34.56 -8.67 -11.63
N ARG A 52 -34.48 -8.88 -12.93
CA ARG A 52 -35.46 -8.43 -13.91
C ARG A 52 -36.71 -9.30 -13.87
N PRO A 53 -37.85 -8.81 -14.45
CA PRO A 53 -39.10 -9.58 -14.53
C PRO A 53 -38.96 -10.90 -15.29
N ASP A 54 -38.00 -10.99 -16.22
CA ASP A 54 -37.65 -12.21 -16.98
C ASP A 54 -36.80 -13.21 -16.19
N GLY A 55 -36.43 -12.86 -14.96
CA GLY A 55 -35.59 -13.67 -14.07
C GLY A 55 -34.07 -13.43 -14.19
N GLU A 56 -33.65 -12.61 -15.17
CA GLU A 56 -32.24 -12.27 -15.34
C GLU A 56 -31.72 -11.45 -14.15
N ILE A 57 -30.53 -11.81 -13.64
CA ILE A 57 -29.84 -11.06 -12.59
C ILE A 57 -28.85 -10.11 -13.26
N VAL A 58 -29.07 -8.81 -13.07
CA VAL A 58 -28.22 -7.75 -13.59
C VAL A 58 -27.58 -6.95 -12.45
N ALA A 59 -26.44 -6.35 -12.75
CA ALA A 59 -25.71 -5.46 -11.85
C ALA A 59 -25.79 -4.02 -12.37
N PRO A 60 -26.86 -3.26 -12.05
CA PRO A 60 -26.96 -1.87 -12.50
C PRO A 60 -25.85 -1.05 -11.86
N GLU A 61 -25.33 -0.12 -12.64
CA GLU A 61 -24.28 0.79 -12.17
C GLU A 61 -24.86 1.87 -11.26
N LEU A 62 -24.53 1.79 -9.96
CA LEU A 62 -25.05 2.70 -8.95
C LEU A 62 -24.77 4.17 -9.26
N LEU A 63 -23.55 4.47 -9.73
CA LEU A 63 -23.11 5.84 -9.98
C LEU A 63 -23.83 6.48 -11.19
N ALA A 64 -24.23 5.69 -12.18
CA ALA A 64 -25.04 6.15 -13.30
C ALA A 64 -26.52 6.28 -12.91
N THR A 65 -27.03 5.31 -12.13
CA THR A 65 -28.45 5.24 -11.75
C THR A 65 -28.84 6.23 -10.64
N VAL A 66 -27.91 6.48 -9.69
CA VAL A 66 -28.14 7.36 -8.51
C VAL A 66 -27.03 8.40 -8.46
N PRO A 67 -27.10 9.51 -9.24
CA PRO A 67 -25.97 10.41 -9.51
C PRO A 67 -25.30 11.04 -8.29
N TRP A 68 -26.04 11.31 -7.19
CA TRP A 68 -25.43 11.86 -5.98
C TRP A 68 -24.36 10.96 -5.36
N THR A 69 -24.42 9.65 -5.64
CA THR A 69 -23.44 8.67 -5.14
C THR A 69 -22.04 8.86 -5.74
N GLN A 70 -21.93 9.58 -6.86
CA GLN A 70 -20.64 9.95 -7.45
C GLN A 70 -19.78 10.74 -6.47
N TRP A 71 -20.37 11.55 -5.58
CA TRP A 71 -19.64 12.27 -4.53
C TRP A 71 -18.98 11.34 -3.50
N LEU A 72 -19.54 10.15 -3.27
CA LEU A 72 -18.94 9.16 -2.38
C LEU A 72 -17.58 8.67 -2.89
N THR A 73 -17.35 8.75 -4.21
CA THR A 73 -16.08 8.34 -4.81
C THR A 73 -14.90 9.17 -4.28
N LEU A 74 -15.12 10.40 -3.84
CA LEU A 74 -14.08 11.23 -3.21
C LEU A 74 -13.53 10.59 -1.92
N GLY A 75 -14.38 9.94 -1.12
CA GLY A 75 -13.96 9.24 0.09
C GLY A 75 -13.37 7.85 -0.18
N PHE A 76 -13.87 7.16 -1.22
CA PHE A 76 -13.49 5.79 -1.50
C PHE A 76 -12.37 5.65 -2.54
N GLN A 77 -12.06 6.69 -3.33
CA GLN A 77 -10.87 6.70 -4.19
C GLN A 77 -9.61 6.93 -3.34
N ILE A 78 -9.19 5.88 -2.70
CA ILE A 78 -8.14 5.91 -1.67
C ILE A 78 -6.76 5.47 -2.21
N MET A 79 -6.69 5.08 -3.48
CA MET A 79 -5.46 4.60 -4.11
C MET A 79 -4.28 5.57 -4.00
N PRO A 80 -4.49 6.90 -4.02
CA PRO A 80 -3.39 7.83 -3.78
C PRO A 80 -2.62 7.55 -2.49
N LEU A 81 -3.30 7.22 -1.39
CA LEU A 81 -2.64 6.92 -0.12
C LEU A 81 -1.84 5.62 -0.16
N PHE A 82 -2.30 4.64 -0.96
CA PHE A 82 -1.55 3.41 -1.15
C PHE A 82 -0.25 3.66 -1.93
N PHE A 83 -0.28 4.47 -3.00
CA PHE A 83 0.89 4.84 -3.77
C PHE A 83 1.85 5.73 -2.97
N LEU A 84 1.34 6.69 -2.19
CA LEU A 84 2.15 7.53 -1.28
C LEU A 84 2.94 6.66 -0.28
N ALA A 85 2.23 5.77 0.42
CA ALA A 85 2.84 4.84 1.37
C ALA A 85 3.78 3.85 0.68
N GLY A 86 3.44 3.42 -0.55
CA GLY A 86 4.25 2.55 -1.40
C GLY A 86 5.58 3.18 -1.76
N GLY A 87 5.56 4.43 -2.20
CA GLY A 87 6.75 5.22 -2.53
C GLY A 87 7.66 5.42 -1.32
N HIS A 88 7.09 5.88 -0.20
CA HIS A 88 7.83 6.03 1.06
C HIS A 88 8.57 4.75 1.47
N ALA A 89 7.88 3.61 1.43
CA ALA A 89 8.46 2.31 1.79
C ALA A 89 9.49 1.82 0.76
N ALA A 90 9.23 2.05 -0.52
CA ALA A 90 10.13 1.61 -1.61
C ALA A 90 11.44 2.38 -1.61
N ALA A 91 11.41 3.71 -1.48
CA ALA A 91 12.60 4.54 -1.36
C ALA A 91 13.52 4.05 -0.24
N GLY A 92 12.94 3.80 0.96
CA GLY A 92 13.73 3.30 2.08
C GLY A 92 14.26 1.88 1.89
N SER A 93 13.48 1.02 1.26
CA SER A 93 13.91 -0.35 0.96
C SER A 93 15.00 -0.38 -0.10
N TRP A 94 14.89 0.44 -1.15
CA TRP A 94 15.91 0.55 -2.20
C TRP A 94 17.21 1.16 -1.68
N ALA A 95 17.12 2.27 -0.92
CA ALA A 95 18.31 2.89 -0.33
C ALA A 95 19.13 1.90 0.50
N ARG A 96 18.45 1.09 1.36
CA ARG A 96 19.11 0.04 2.14
C ARG A 96 19.68 -1.09 1.28
N ALA A 97 18.95 -1.54 0.25
CA ALA A 97 19.42 -2.58 -0.65
C ALA A 97 20.67 -2.13 -1.40
N ARG A 98 20.66 -0.91 -1.92
CA ARG A 98 21.80 -0.30 -2.64
C ARG A 98 23.03 -0.15 -1.73
N SER A 99 22.87 0.34 -0.50
CA SER A 99 23.98 0.48 0.45
C SER A 99 24.57 -0.87 0.88
N ALA A 100 23.79 -1.96 0.80
CA ALA A 100 24.27 -3.33 1.02
C ALA A 100 24.83 -4.01 -0.24
N GLY A 101 25.07 -3.28 -1.33
CA GLY A 101 25.59 -3.83 -2.59
C GLY A 101 24.56 -4.59 -3.43
N GLY A 102 23.27 -4.46 -3.14
CA GLY A 102 22.21 -5.10 -3.91
C GLY A 102 22.05 -4.52 -5.31
N THR A 103 21.73 -5.39 -6.28
CA THR A 103 21.48 -5.00 -7.68
C THR A 103 20.04 -4.54 -7.89
N VAL A 104 19.82 -3.72 -8.93
CA VAL A 104 18.46 -3.30 -9.36
C VAL A 104 17.58 -4.51 -9.66
N ALA A 105 18.05 -5.43 -10.50
CA ALA A 105 17.30 -6.63 -10.86
C ALA A 105 16.96 -7.51 -9.65
N GLY A 106 17.92 -7.67 -8.72
CA GLY A 106 17.69 -8.43 -7.48
C GLY A 106 16.61 -7.80 -6.59
N TRP A 107 16.64 -6.50 -6.39
CA TRP A 107 15.67 -5.79 -5.57
C TRP A 107 14.28 -5.77 -6.22
N VAL A 108 14.20 -5.47 -7.53
CA VAL A 108 12.93 -5.47 -8.28
C VAL A 108 12.33 -6.88 -8.31
N GLY A 109 13.13 -7.91 -8.64
CA GLY A 109 12.68 -9.29 -8.71
C GLY A 109 12.11 -9.80 -7.38
N GLN A 110 12.73 -9.47 -6.23
CA GLN A 110 12.21 -9.81 -4.92
C GLN A 110 10.85 -9.16 -4.62
N ARG A 111 10.68 -7.89 -5.00
CA ARG A 111 9.39 -7.19 -4.81
C ARG A 111 8.32 -7.71 -5.75
N ALA A 112 8.68 -7.91 -7.02
CA ALA A 112 7.77 -8.44 -8.02
C ALA A 112 7.28 -9.84 -7.65
N ALA A 113 8.16 -10.75 -7.22
CA ALA A 113 7.77 -12.10 -6.82
C ALA A 113 6.74 -12.11 -5.67
N ARG A 114 6.89 -11.22 -4.68
CA ARG A 114 5.94 -11.10 -3.56
C ARG A 114 4.53 -10.70 -3.97
N LEU A 115 4.40 -9.98 -5.09
CA LEU A 115 3.12 -9.57 -5.64
C LEU A 115 2.59 -10.58 -6.65
N LEU A 116 3.48 -11.09 -7.51
CA LEU A 116 3.10 -11.98 -8.60
C LEU A 116 2.71 -13.39 -8.14
N LEU A 117 3.38 -13.96 -7.12
CA LEU A 117 3.05 -15.30 -6.65
C LEU A 117 1.60 -15.43 -6.15
N PRO A 118 1.11 -14.57 -5.22
CA PRO A 118 -0.28 -14.63 -4.81
C PRO A 118 -1.26 -14.22 -5.92
N ALA A 119 -0.89 -13.27 -6.79
CA ALA A 119 -1.73 -12.87 -7.92
C ALA A 119 -1.88 -13.97 -8.96
N ALA A 120 -0.80 -14.68 -9.29
CA ALA A 120 -0.84 -15.82 -10.21
C ALA A 120 -1.62 -17.01 -9.63
N ALA A 121 -1.47 -17.28 -8.33
CA ALA A 121 -2.26 -18.32 -7.66
C ALA A 121 -3.75 -17.98 -7.66
N TYR A 122 -4.10 -16.73 -7.34
CA TYR A 122 -5.47 -16.22 -7.44
C TYR A 122 -6.02 -16.35 -8.85
N SER A 123 -5.31 -15.80 -9.85
CA SER A 123 -5.74 -15.85 -11.25
C SER A 123 -5.86 -17.29 -11.75
N GLY A 124 -4.94 -18.18 -11.36
CA GLY A 124 -5.00 -19.59 -11.71
C GLY A 124 -6.23 -20.30 -11.15
N LEU A 125 -6.61 -20.01 -9.90
CA LEU A 125 -7.83 -20.57 -9.30
C LEU A 125 -9.11 -20.04 -9.98
N VAL A 126 -9.16 -18.74 -10.29
CA VAL A 126 -10.29 -18.14 -11.00
C VAL A 126 -10.39 -18.70 -12.43
N LEU A 127 -9.28 -18.77 -13.16
CA LEU A 127 -9.25 -19.37 -14.50
C LEU A 127 -9.64 -20.84 -14.50
N PHE A 128 -9.21 -21.60 -13.49
CA PHE A 128 -9.65 -22.98 -13.31
C PHE A 128 -11.17 -23.07 -13.13
N ALA A 129 -11.74 -22.21 -12.26
CA ALA A 129 -13.18 -22.15 -12.04
C ALA A 129 -13.94 -21.76 -13.33
N VAL A 130 -13.43 -20.76 -14.08
CA VAL A 130 -13.99 -20.36 -15.39
C VAL A 130 -13.96 -21.53 -16.38
N GLY A 131 -12.82 -22.22 -16.49
CA GLY A 131 -12.69 -23.37 -17.40
C GLY A 131 -13.64 -24.52 -17.06
N VAL A 132 -13.79 -24.85 -15.77
CA VAL A 132 -14.75 -25.86 -15.29
C VAL A 132 -16.18 -25.41 -15.58
N SER A 133 -16.54 -24.17 -15.28
CA SER A 133 -17.89 -23.62 -15.50
C SER A 133 -18.25 -23.60 -16.99
N ALA A 134 -17.31 -23.24 -17.86
CA ALA A 134 -17.49 -23.30 -19.30
C ALA A 134 -17.72 -24.74 -19.79
N GLY A 135 -16.93 -25.70 -19.26
CA GLY A 135 -17.10 -27.12 -19.55
C GLY A 135 -18.43 -27.74 -19.07
N LEU A 136 -19.02 -27.12 -18.02
CA LEU A 136 -20.35 -27.48 -17.51
C LEU A 136 -21.50 -26.76 -18.24
N GLY A 137 -21.19 -25.95 -19.27
CA GLY A 137 -22.19 -25.27 -20.09
C GLY A 137 -22.80 -24.01 -19.48
N VAL A 138 -22.08 -23.38 -18.54
CA VAL A 138 -22.50 -22.05 -18.01
C VAL A 138 -22.50 -21.04 -19.17
N ASP A 139 -23.55 -20.25 -19.21
CA ASP A 139 -23.77 -19.22 -20.24
C ASP A 139 -22.56 -18.27 -20.39
N PRO A 140 -22.10 -17.97 -21.62
CA PRO A 140 -20.96 -17.11 -21.90
C PRO A 140 -21.07 -15.70 -21.33
N ALA A 141 -22.27 -15.09 -21.32
CA ALA A 141 -22.47 -13.76 -20.74
C ALA A 141 -22.30 -13.75 -19.22
N THR A 142 -22.80 -14.80 -18.56
CA THR A 142 -22.59 -15.03 -17.12
C THR A 142 -21.11 -15.21 -16.80
N LEU A 143 -20.37 -15.99 -17.59
CA LEU A 143 -18.93 -16.19 -17.44
C LEU A 143 -18.17 -14.87 -17.63
N ALA A 144 -18.55 -14.06 -18.62
CA ALA A 144 -17.95 -12.76 -18.88
C ALA A 144 -18.16 -11.81 -17.69
N LEU A 145 -19.39 -11.71 -17.17
CA LEU A 145 -19.73 -10.87 -16.02
C LEU A 145 -18.95 -11.28 -14.76
N VAL A 146 -18.96 -12.56 -14.42
CA VAL A 146 -18.24 -13.10 -13.25
C VAL A 146 -16.73 -12.95 -13.43
N GLY A 147 -16.22 -13.27 -14.62
CA GLY A 147 -14.81 -13.12 -14.96
C GLY A 147 -14.33 -11.67 -14.87
N TRP A 148 -15.13 -10.70 -15.30
CA TRP A 148 -14.86 -9.30 -15.16
C TRP A 148 -14.89 -8.85 -13.69
N ALA A 149 -15.92 -9.23 -12.94
CA ALA A 149 -16.03 -8.89 -11.51
C ALA A 149 -14.85 -9.38 -10.68
N MET A 150 -14.31 -10.57 -11.02
CA MET A 150 -13.12 -11.12 -10.35
C MET A 150 -11.80 -10.48 -10.83
N ALA A 151 -11.78 -9.80 -11.97
CA ALA A 151 -10.54 -9.24 -12.54
C ALA A 151 -10.42 -7.72 -12.37
N MET A 152 -11.52 -7.00 -12.16
CA MET A 152 -11.57 -5.54 -12.18
C MET A 152 -10.55 -4.87 -11.24
N GLN A 153 -10.27 -5.46 -10.07
CA GLN A 153 -9.28 -4.91 -9.15
C GLN A 153 -7.83 -5.05 -9.63
N LEU A 154 -7.55 -5.93 -10.57
CA LEU A 154 -6.17 -6.24 -10.99
C LEU A 154 -5.45 -5.06 -11.66
N TRP A 155 -6.16 -4.02 -12.11
CA TRP A 155 -5.56 -2.84 -12.76
C TRP A 155 -4.43 -2.20 -11.92
N PHE A 156 -4.55 -2.25 -10.61
CA PHE A 156 -3.55 -1.69 -9.69
C PHE A 156 -2.20 -2.43 -9.77
N LEU A 157 -2.21 -3.76 -9.93
CA LEU A 157 -0.99 -4.57 -9.89
C LEU A 157 0.02 -4.22 -10.99
N PRO A 158 -0.34 -4.15 -12.29
CA PRO A 158 0.59 -3.77 -13.34
C PRO A 158 1.19 -2.39 -13.11
N VAL A 159 0.38 -1.41 -12.70
CA VAL A 159 0.86 -0.05 -12.40
C VAL A 159 1.84 -0.06 -11.23
N TYR A 160 1.51 -0.76 -10.15
CA TYR A 160 2.39 -0.84 -8.97
C TYR A 160 3.69 -1.62 -9.24
N LEU A 161 3.64 -2.67 -10.08
CA LEU A 161 4.82 -3.40 -10.54
C LEU A 161 5.73 -2.51 -11.39
N LEU A 162 5.16 -1.74 -12.32
CA LEU A 162 5.90 -0.78 -13.15
C LEU A 162 6.56 0.30 -12.28
N LEU A 163 5.84 0.93 -11.35
CA LEU A 163 6.43 1.91 -10.43
C LEU A 163 7.49 1.30 -9.52
N SER A 164 7.31 0.05 -9.09
CA SER A 164 8.35 -0.68 -8.35
C SER A 164 9.59 -0.92 -9.21
N ALA A 165 9.42 -1.28 -10.47
CA ALA A 165 10.52 -1.46 -11.43
C ALA A 165 11.26 -0.15 -11.72
N LEU A 166 10.52 0.96 -11.81
CA LEU A 166 11.05 2.29 -12.05
C LEU A 166 11.66 2.94 -10.79
N THR A 167 11.42 2.40 -9.59
CA THR A 167 11.88 2.99 -8.31
C THR A 167 13.37 3.33 -8.31
N PRO A 168 14.31 2.47 -8.76
CA PRO A 168 15.73 2.82 -8.75
C PRO A 168 16.07 4.05 -9.59
N ALA A 169 15.47 4.18 -10.77
CA ALA A 169 15.64 5.34 -11.65
C ALA A 169 14.98 6.59 -11.05
N MET A 170 13.73 6.47 -10.61
CA MET A 170 12.99 7.56 -9.95
C MET A 170 13.71 8.06 -8.71
N TYR A 171 14.34 7.15 -7.94
CA TYR A 171 15.08 7.51 -6.74
C TYR A 171 16.40 8.24 -7.09
N ALA A 172 17.10 7.82 -8.15
CA ALA A 172 18.29 8.54 -8.64
C ALA A 172 17.95 9.95 -9.12
N LEU A 173 16.83 10.11 -9.83
CA LEU A 173 16.31 11.43 -10.22
C LEU A 173 15.96 12.28 -9.00
N HIS A 174 15.31 11.67 -7.99
CA HIS A 174 14.93 12.33 -6.74
C HIS A 174 16.16 12.80 -5.95
N GLU A 175 17.21 11.98 -5.85
CA GLU A 175 18.46 12.38 -5.20
C GLU A 175 19.10 13.61 -5.86
N ARG A 176 18.95 13.74 -7.18
CA ARG A 176 19.54 14.85 -7.96
C ARG A 176 18.70 16.13 -7.95
N TRP A 177 17.36 15.99 -8.05
CA TRP A 177 16.46 17.10 -8.29
C TRP A 177 15.35 17.28 -7.26
N GLY A 178 15.23 16.37 -6.28
CA GLY A 178 14.27 16.48 -5.17
C GLY A 178 12.84 16.64 -5.63
N VAL A 179 12.17 17.68 -5.11
CA VAL A 179 10.76 18.00 -5.40
C VAL A 179 10.48 18.40 -6.84
N ARG A 180 11.51 18.77 -7.61
CA ARG A 180 11.34 19.11 -9.04
C ARG A 180 10.90 17.89 -9.86
N VAL A 181 11.20 16.68 -9.42
CA VAL A 181 10.82 15.44 -10.13
C VAL A 181 9.30 15.25 -10.13
N PRO A 182 8.59 15.21 -8.99
CA PRO A 182 7.13 15.08 -9.02
C PRO A 182 6.45 16.29 -9.70
N LEU A 183 7.01 17.50 -9.62
CA LEU A 183 6.48 18.67 -10.33
C LEU A 183 6.58 18.51 -11.86
N ALA A 184 7.76 18.11 -12.38
CA ALA A 184 7.93 17.87 -13.80
C ALA A 184 7.05 16.71 -14.32
N THR A 185 7.00 15.60 -13.58
CA THR A 185 6.13 14.46 -13.91
C THR A 185 4.66 14.87 -13.91
N GLY A 186 4.25 15.67 -12.93
CA GLY A 186 2.90 16.22 -12.84
C GLY A 186 2.56 17.15 -14.01
N ALA A 187 3.47 18.03 -14.42
CA ALA A 187 3.28 18.91 -15.58
C ALA A 187 3.08 18.08 -16.87
N VAL A 188 3.86 17.02 -17.07
CA VAL A 188 3.68 16.11 -18.22
C VAL A 188 2.32 15.40 -18.13
N ALA A 189 1.93 14.89 -16.97
CA ALA A 189 0.65 14.22 -16.77
C ALA A 189 -0.54 15.16 -17.03
N LEU A 190 -0.46 16.43 -16.61
CA LEU A 190 -1.45 17.46 -16.88
C LEU A 190 -1.55 17.76 -18.38
N GLY A 191 -0.42 17.88 -19.08
CA GLY A 191 -0.39 18.10 -20.54
C GLY A 191 -1.05 16.95 -21.30
N ILE A 192 -0.72 15.70 -20.97
CA ILE A 192 -1.35 14.52 -21.57
C ILE A 192 -2.85 14.49 -21.26
N GLY A 193 -3.24 14.70 -20.00
CA GLY A 193 -4.65 14.68 -19.61
C GLY A 193 -5.47 15.80 -20.29
N ALA A 194 -4.90 16.97 -20.47
CA ALA A 194 -5.53 18.06 -21.23
C ALA A 194 -5.69 17.69 -22.72
N SER A 195 -4.69 17.05 -23.34
CA SER A 195 -4.77 16.57 -24.72
C SER A 195 -5.84 15.51 -24.89
N VAL A 196 -5.96 14.59 -23.94
CA VAL A 196 -7.00 13.55 -23.93
C VAL A 196 -8.40 14.18 -23.79
N ALA A 197 -8.55 15.16 -22.90
CA ALA A 197 -9.82 15.86 -22.70
C ALA A 197 -10.22 16.67 -23.95
N ALA A 198 -9.26 17.33 -24.59
CA ALA A 198 -9.50 18.12 -25.82
C ALA A 198 -9.85 17.26 -27.04
N ALA A 199 -9.39 16.01 -27.09
CA ALA A 199 -9.65 15.10 -28.21
C ALA A 199 -11.09 14.55 -28.25
N GLY A 200 -11.80 14.61 -27.10
CA GLY A 200 -13.17 14.08 -27.01
C GLY A 200 -13.25 12.54 -27.12
N SER A 201 -14.43 12.02 -27.51
CA SER A 201 -14.69 10.57 -27.70
C SER A 201 -15.49 10.37 -29.00
N PRO A 202 -15.16 9.39 -29.86
CA PRO A 202 -14.06 8.41 -29.76
C PRO A 202 -12.69 9.07 -30.00
N ARG A 203 -11.66 8.57 -29.29
CA ARG A 203 -10.30 9.11 -29.36
C ARG A 203 -9.50 8.46 -30.50
N PRO A 204 -8.66 9.25 -31.21
CA PRO A 204 -7.68 8.65 -32.12
C PRO A 204 -6.75 7.69 -31.35
N GLY A 205 -6.41 6.54 -31.93
CA GLY A 205 -5.61 5.50 -31.25
C GLY A 205 -4.30 5.98 -30.65
N LEU A 206 -3.62 6.97 -31.28
CA LEU A 206 -2.41 7.57 -30.72
C LEU A 206 -2.71 8.36 -29.42
N VAL A 207 -3.82 9.09 -29.36
CA VAL A 207 -4.21 9.86 -28.16
C VAL A 207 -4.56 8.93 -27.02
N GLU A 208 -5.23 7.82 -27.33
CA GLU A 208 -5.54 6.78 -26.36
C GLU A 208 -4.26 6.13 -25.81
N ALA A 209 -3.33 5.72 -26.70
CA ALA A 209 -2.05 5.13 -26.31
C ALA A 209 -1.20 6.08 -25.47
N VAL A 210 -1.15 7.39 -25.83
CA VAL A 210 -0.44 8.40 -25.04
C VAL A 210 -1.18 8.66 -23.73
N GLY A 211 -2.51 8.68 -23.72
CA GLY A 211 -3.33 8.83 -22.53
C GLY A 211 -3.07 7.73 -21.49
N ALA A 212 -2.84 6.49 -21.95
CA ALA A 212 -2.50 5.36 -21.06
C ALA A 212 -1.21 5.58 -20.25
N LEU A 213 -0.30 6.46 -20.68
CA LEU A 213 0.88 6.82 -19.89
C LEU A 213 0.49 7.46 -18.56
N ASN A 214 -0.67 8.10 -18.46
CA ASN A 214 -1.14 8.71 -17.22
C ASN A 214 -1.41 7.70 -16.12
N TYR A 215 -1.62 6.42 -16.41
CA TYR A 215 -1.63 5.37 -15.38
C TYR A 215 -0.31 5.29 -14.62
N VAL A 216 0.82 5.51 -15.30
CA VAL A 216 2.13 5.51 -14.65
C VAL A 216 2.50 6.90 -14.11
N LEU A 217 2.18 7.96 -14.85
CA LEU A 217 2.58 9.31 -14.50
C LEU A 217 1.81 9.86 -13.29
N VAL A 218 0.49 9.78 -13.29
CA VAL A 218 -0.36 10.28 -12.19
C VAL A 218 -0.04 9.54 -10.89
N TRP A 219 -0.03 8.21 -10.94
CA TRP A 219 0.33 7.41 -9.75
C TRP A 219 1.81 7.55 -9.39
N GLY A 220 2.68 7.78 -10.39
CA GLY A 220 4.09 8.07 -10.23
C GLY A 220 4.35 9.37 -9.48
N VAL A 221 3.56 10.43 -9.72
CA VAL A 221 3.65 11.68 -8.94
C VAL A 221 3.41 11.41 -7.46
N VAL A 222 2.32 10.71 -7.13
CA VAL A 222 1.97 10.43 -5.73
C VAL A 222 3.01 9.51 -5.08
N TYR A 223 3.49 8.53 -5.82
CA TYR A 223 4.57 7.64 -5.39
C TYR A 223 5.86 8.41 -5.10
N GLN A 224 6.18 9.41 -5.92
CA GLN A 224 7.34 10.29 -5.76
C GLN A 224 7.16 11.29 -4.59
N LEU A 225 5.92 11.74 -4.31
CA LEU A 225 5.61 12.46 -3.07
C LEU A 225 5.94 11.61 -1.83
N GLY A 226 5.80 10.29 -1.92
CA GLY A 226 6.24 9.36 -0.88
C GLY A 226 7.75 9.41 -0.63
N PHE A 227 8.60 9.61 -1.67
CA PHE A 227 10.03 9.82 -1.51
C PHE A 227 10.30 11.17 -0.82
N CYS A 228 9.64 12.25 -1.28
CA CYS A 228 9.74 13.57 -0.69
C CYS A 228 9.33 13.57 0.80
N TRP A 229 8.28 12.83 1.14
CA TRP A 229 7.85 12.66 2.53
C TRP A 229 8.92 11.96 3.37
N ARG A 230 9.48 10.86 2.86
CA ARG A 230 10.51 10.11 3.54
C ARG A 230 11.75 10.94 3.86
N ASP A 231 12.19 11.77 2.90
CA ASP A 231 13.41 12.56 3.02
C ASP A 231 13.19 13.91 3.72
N GLY A 232 11.97 14.14 4.25
CA GLY A 232 11.63 15.29 5.08
C GLY A 232 11.23 16.55 4.30
N PHE A 233 11.22 16.53 2.96
CA PHE A 233 10.82 17.70 2.15
C PHE A 233 9.35 18.12 2.38
N LEU A 234 8.49 17.18 2.74
CA LEU A 234 7.06 17.45 2.99
C LEU A 234 6.76 17.62 4.49
N GLY A 235 7.78 17.56 5.35
CA GLY A 235 7.58 17.54 6.79
C GLY A 235 6.97 16.20 7.27
N GLY A 236 6.29 16.22 8.37
CA GLY A 236 5.69 15.02 8.99
C GLY A 236 5.50 15.24 10.48
N ASP A 237 5.93 16.40 10.95
CA ASP A 237 5.81 16.92 12.32
C ASP A 237 4.61 17.86 12.52
N GLY A 238 3.80 18.06 11.48
CA GLY A 238 2.62 18.94 11.50
C GLY A 238 2.93 20.45 11.46
N ARG A 239 4.21 20.85 11.33
CA ARG A 239 4.64 22.26 11.32
C ARG A 239 5.02 22.77 9.93
N SER A 240 5.18 21.88 8.95
CA SER A 240 5.51 22.25 7.58
C SER A 240 4.29 22.81 6.85
N ALA A 241 4.46 23.87 6.09
CA ALA A 241 3.43 24.42 5.21
C ALA A 241 3.15 23.53 3.98
N ALA A 242 4.07 22.62 3.63
CA ALA A 242 3.94 21.79 2.43
C ALA A 242 2.70 20.87 2.45
N PRO A 243 2.35 20.14 3.52
CA PRO A 243 1.11 19.39 3.57
C PRO A 243 -0.15 20.23 3.40
N VAL A 244 -0.16 21.45 3.98
CA VAL A 244 -1.27 22.40 3.80
C VAL A 244 -1.37 22.84 2.35
N ALA A 245 -0.25 23.20 1.74
CA ALA A 245 -0.20 23.63 0.34
C ALA A 245 -0.66 22.51 -0.61
N LEU A 246 -0.27 21.25 -0.37
CA LEU A 246 -0.72 20.10 -1.14
C LEU A 246 -2.23 19.87 -0.97
N ALA A 247 -2.74 19.91 0.28
CA ALA A 247 -4.15 19.68 0.55
C ALA A 247 -5.02 20.77 -0.02
N ALA A 248 -4.69 22.04 0.25
CA ALA A 248 -5.47 23.21 -0.20
C ALA A 248 -5.31 23.43 -1.71
N GLY A 249 -4.08 23.39 -2.24
CA GLY A 249 -3.81 23.61 -3.67
C GLY A 249 -4.40 22.50 -4.54
N GLY A 250 -4.22 21.23 -4.13
CA GLY A 250 -4.83 20.08 -4.82
C GLY A 250 -6.35 20.13 -4.76
N GLY A 251 -6.92 20.45 -3.57
CA GLY A 251 -8.37 20.60 -3.40
C GLY A 251 -8.96 21.74 -4.26
N ALA A 252 -8.32 22.91 -4.26
CA ALA A 252 -8.74 24.04 -5.09
C ALA A 252 -8.64 23.72 -6.60
N ALA A 253 -7.57 23.05 -7.03
CA ALA A 253 -7.42 22.59 -8.41
C ALA A 253 -8.51 21.58 -8.80
N PHE A 254 -8.82 20.63 -7.91
CA PHE A 254 -9.91 19.67 -8.13
C PHE A 254 -11.25 20.38 -8.32
N VAL A 255 -11.59 21.31 -7.41
CA VAL A 255 -12.83 22.08 -7.49
C VAL A 255 -12.89 22.90 -8.80
N ALA A 256 -11.78 23.51 -9.22
CA ALA A 256 -11.72 24.25 -10.49
C ALA A 256 -11.86 23.35 -11.72
N LEU A 257 -11.36 22.12 -11.67
CA LEU A 257 -11.44 21.18 -12.79
C LEU A 257 -12.80 20.49 -12.90
N VAL A 258 -13.51 20.31 -11.78
CA VAL A 258 -14.82 19.65 -11.74
C VAL A 258 -15.97 20.67 -11.77
N GLY A 259 -15.86 21.81 -11.11
CA GLY A 259 -16.90 22.84 -11.05
C GLY A 259 -17.07 23.56 -12.40
N PRO A 260 -16.19 24.53 -12.73
CA PRO A 260 -16.22 25.21 -14.03
C PRO A 260 -15.53 24.42 -15.15
N GLY A 261 -14.71 23.41 -14.82
CA GLY A 261 -13.97 22.61 -15.80
C GLY A 261 -14.79 21.46 -16.40
N PRO A 262 -14.19 20.70 -17.33
CA PRO A 262 -14.90 19.67 -18.10
C PRO A 262 -14.99 18.32 -17.39
N PHE A 263 -14.34 18.12 -16.24
CA PHE A 263 -14.23 16.81 -15.63
C PHE A 263 -15.41 16.47 -14.71
N PRO A 264 -15.89 15.20 -14.70
CA PRO A 264 -16.97 14.79 -13.79
C PRO A 264 -16.48 14.75 -12.33
N VAL A 265 -17.44 14.73 -11.40
CA VAL A 265 -17.12 14.60 -9.97
C VAL A 265 -16.66 13.18 -9.62
N SER A 266 -17.15 12.17 -10.33
CA SER A 266 -16.80 10.77 -10.08
C SER A 266 -15.30 10.54 -10.34
N LEU A 267 -14.63 9.91 -9.36
CA LEU A 267 -13.23 9.50 -9.46
C LEU A 267 -13.06 8.03 -9.91
N ILE A 268 -14.14 7.38 -10.29
CA ILE A 268 -14.14 6.08 -10.96
C ILE A 268 -14.96 6.18 -12.23
N LEU A 269 -14.78 5.21 -13.14
CA LEU A 269 -15.49 5.18 -14.40
C LEU A 269 -17.02 5.11 -14.17
N VAL A 270 -17.76 5.90 -14.93
CA VAL A 270 -19.23 5.88 -15.00
C VAL A 270 -19.63 5.73 -16.45
N THR A 271 -20.42 4.69 -16.75
CA THR A 271 -20.86 4.41 -18.11
C THR A 271 -21.70 5.57 -18.65
N GLY A 272 -21.43 5.94 -19.89
CA GLY A 272 -22.14 7.03 -20.59
C GLY A 272 -21.57 8.42 -20.33
N GLN A 273 -20.52 8.58 -19.53
CA GLN A 273 -19.79 9.84 -19.43
C GLN A 273 -18.73 9.96 -20.53
N GLU A 274 -18.65 11.11 -21.19
CA GLU A 274 -17.67 11.37 -22.26
C GLU A 274 -16.23 11.43 -21.73
N LEU A 275 -16.05 11.96 -20.53
CA LEU A 275 -14.75 12.02 -19.83
C LEU A 275 -14.80 11.19 -18.57
N SER A 276 -13.69 10.49 -18.31
CA SER A 276 -13.45 9.75 -17.07
C SER A 276 -12.29 10.36 -16.31
N ASN A 277 -12.36 10.34 -14.97
CA ASN A 277 -11.22 10.67 -14.13
C ASN A 277 -10.30 9.46 -13.89
N ALA A 278 -10.79 8.25 -14.13
CA ALA A 278 -10.07 7.02 -13.82
C ALA A 278 -9.42 6.35 -15.04
N ASP A 279 -9.96 6.57 -16.24
CA ASP A 279 -9.56 5.85 -17.45
C ASP A 279 -9.46 6.78 -18.68
N PRO A 280 -8.27 7.22 -19.04
CA PRO A 280 -7.04 7.20 -18.23
C PRO A 280 -7.11 8.21 -17.07
N PRO A 281 -6.23 8.09 -16.04
CA PRO A 281 -6.21 9.04 -14.92
C PRO A 281 -6.04 10.48 -15.39
N SER A 282 -6.99 11.33 -14.99
CA SER A 282 -7.18 12.71 -15.48
C SER A 282 -6.40 13.74 -14.65
N PRO A 283 -6.32 14.99 -15.09
CA PRO A 283 -5.90 16.14 -14.29
C PRO A 283 -6.67 16.28 -12.97
N ALA A 284 -7.99 16.04 -12.96
CA ALA A 284 -8.80 16.10 -11.74
C ALA A 284 -8.45 14.96 -10.77
N MET A 285 -8.19 13.76 -11.27
CA MET A 285 -7.65 12.65 -10.45
C MET A 285 -6.31 13.03 -9.83
N LEU A 286 -5.39 13.63 -10.59
CA LEU A 286 -4.10 14.07 -10.05
C LEU A 286 -4.27 15.13 -8.95
N ALA A 287 -5.12 16.13 -9.19
CA ALA A 287 -5.42 17.19 -8.23
C ALA A 287 -5.96 16.60 -6.90
N TRP A 288 -6.94 15.69 -6.99
CA TRP A 288 -7.48 15.00 -5.83
C TRP A 288 -6.44 14.13 -5.11
N ALA A 289 -5.61 13.42 -5.86
CA ALA A 289 -4.55 12.57 -5.32
C ALA A 289 -3.51 13.38 -4.53
N VAL A 290 -3.16 14.57 -5.02
CA VAL A 290 -2.28 15.52 -4.32
C VAL A 290 -2.95 16.06 -3.06
N ALA A 291 -4.25 16.40 -3.14
CA ALA A 291 -5.02 16.85 -1.98
C ALA A 291 -5.07 15.79 -0.88
N GLN A 292 -5.35 14.54 -1.24
CA GLN A 292 -5.36 13.42 -0.29
C GLN A 292 -3.99 13.17 0.33
N ALA A 293 -2.91 13.24 -0.45
CA ALA A 293 -1.56 13.11 0.06
C ALA A 293 -1.25 14.20 1.10
N GLY A 294 -1.60 15.46 0.82
CA GLY A 294 -1.49 16.55 1.77
C GLY A 294 -2.30 16.33 3.03
N ALA A 295 -3.57 15.96 2.90
CA ALA A 295 -4.47 15.67 4.02
C ALA A 295 -3.94 14.52 4.90
N ALA A 296 -3.44 13.44 4.28
CA ALA A 296 -2.83 12.33 5.02
C ALA A 296 -1.62 12.80 5.85
N LEU A 297 -0.76 13.64 5.29
CA LEU A 297 0.39 14.17 6.01
C LEU A 297 -0.03 15.10 7.16
N LEU A 298 -1.10 15.87 7.00
CA LEU A 298 -1.66 16.73 8.06
C LEU A 298 -2.22 15.94 9.24
N VAL A 299 -2.92 14.84 8.97
CA VAL A 299 -3.50 14.02 10.04
C VAL A 299 -2.49 13.04 10.66
N ALA A 300 -1.31 12.87 10.07
CA ALA A 300 -0.28 11.93 10.53
C ALA A 300 0.05 12.05 12.03
N PRO A 301 0.25 13.25 12.62
CA PRO A 301 0.57 13.36 14.05
C PRO A 301 -0.54 12.83 14.96
N VAL A 302 -1.81 13.07 14.59
CA VAL A 302 -2.98 12.61 15.35
C VAL A 302 -3.10 11.08 15.26
N VAL A 303 -3.00 10.54 14.05
CA VAL A 303 -3.09 9.09 13.83
C VAL A 303 -1.94 8.36 14.50
N ARG A 304 -0.72 8.89 14.47
CA ARG A 304 0.44 8.30 15.16
C ARG A 304 0.19 8.15 16.65
N ARG A 305 -0.41 9.16 17.32
CA ARG A 305 -0.81 9.06 18.75
C ARG A 305 -1.84 7.95 18.97
N VAL A 306 -2.82 7.80 18.06
CA VAL A 306 -3.81 6.70 18.15
C VAL A 306 -3.13 5.34 18.00
N LEU A 307 -2.14 5.25 17.10
CA LEU A 307 -1.39 4.02 16.84
C LEU A 307 -0.43 3.62 17.99
N GLU A 308 -0.20 4.48 18.98
CA GLU A 308 0.49 4.11 20.23
C GLU A 308 -0.34 3.12 21.05
N ARG A 309 -1.66 3.11 20.88
CA ARG A 309 -2.56 2.19 21.60
C ARG A 309 -2.35 0.74 21.11
N PRO A 310 -2.17 -0.23 22.03
CA PRO A 310 -1.88 -1.64 21.64
C PRO A 310 -2.94 -2.26 20.73
N ARG A 311 -4.22 -1.92 20.93
CA ARG A 311 -5.34 -2.42 20.10
C ARG A 311 -5.24 -1.91 18.65
N ALA A 312 -5.01 -0.60 18.46
CA ALA A 312 -4.85 0.01 17.14
C ALA A 312 -3.63 -0.58 16.40
N ARG A 313 -2.51 -0.70 17.09
CA ARG A 313 -1.29 -1.33 16.57
C ARG A 313 -1.51 -2.78 16.15
N ARG A 314 -2.27 -3.55 16.96
CA ARG A 314 -2.61 -4.94 16.62
C ARG A 314 -3.51 -5.01 15.38
N ALA A 315 -4.53 -4.14 15.30
CA ALA A 315 -5.45 -4.08 14.16
C ALA A 315 -4.69 -3.79 12.85
N VAL A 316 -3.83 -2.77 12.83
CA VAL A 316 -3.01 -2.44 11.64
C VAL A 316 -2.11 -3.60 11.23
N ARG A 317 -1.49 -4.29 12.19
CA ARG A 317 -0.64 -5.45 11.89
C ARG A 317 -1.44 -6.61 11.30
N VAL A 318 -2.61 -6.91 11.84
CA VAL A 318 -3.48 -8.00 11.34
C VAL A 318 -3.99 -7.68 9.93
N LEU A 319 -4.51 -6.47 9.71
CA LEU A 319 -4.97 -6.03 8.39
C LEU A 319 -3.82 -5.98 7.37
N GLY A 320 -2.66 -5.46 7.79
CA GLY A 320 -1.48 -5.40 6.93
C GLY A 320 -0.94 -6.78 6.53
N ALA A 321 -1.01 -7.76 7.44
CA ALA A 321 -0.57 -9.13 7.14
C ALA A 321 -1.51 -9.84 6.15
N GLY A 322 -2.83 -9.57 6.21
CA GLY A 322 -3.81 -10.14 5.28
C GLY A 322 -4.12 -9.27 4.06
N SER A 323 -3.40 -8.18 3.87
CA SER A 323 -3.77 -7.14 2.88
C SER A 323 -3.87 -7.67 1.46
N MET A 324 -2.98 -8.57 1.03
CA MET A 324 -3.00 -9.15 -0.31
C MET A 324 -4.17 -10.10 -0.51
N ALA A 325 -4.51 -10.91 0.49
CA ALA A 325 -5.69 -11.77 0.44
C ALA A 325 -6.99 -10.94 0.39
N LEU A 326 -7.11 -9.93 1.26
CA LEU A 326 -8.26 -9.03 1.26
C LEU A 326 -8.42 -8.36 -0.12
N TYR A 327 -7.32 -7.87 -0.68
CA TYR A 327 -7.31 -7.23 -1.99
C TYR A 327 -7.71 -8.17 -3.13
N LEU A 328 -7.22 -9.40 -3.17
CA LEU A 328 -7.51 -10.34 -4.26
C LEU A 328 -8.91 -10.95 -4.15
N TRP A 329 -9.35 -11.29 -2.93
CA TRP A 329 -10.54 -12.13 -2.75
C TRP A 329 -11.82 -11.35 -2.39
N HIS A 330 -11.80 -10.03 -2.25
CA HIS A 330 -12.96 -9.29 -1.75
C HIS A 330 -14.21 -9.32 -2.65
N MET A 331 -14.05 -9.61 -3.95
CA MET A 331 -15.21 -9.76 -4.85
C MET A 331 -15.84 -11.17 -4.79
N LEU A 332 -15.11 -12.19 -4.35
CA LEU A 332 -15.67 -13.53 -4.21
C LEU A 332 -16.87 -13.62 -3.26
N PRO A 333 -16.89 -12.96 -2.08
CA PRO A 333 -18.09 -12.89 -1.23
C PRO A 333 -19.32 -12.37 -1.96
N VAL A 334 -19.16 -11.37 -2.84
CA VAL A 334 -20.29 -10.84 -3.62
C VAL A 334 -20.91 -11.93 -4.50
N LEU A 335 -20.07 -12.71 -5.18
CA LEU A 335 -20.54 -13.82 -6.03
C LEU A 335 -21.19 -14.94 -5.21
N ILE A 336 -20.60 -15.30 -4.06
CA ILE A 336 -21.17 -16.33 -3.17
C ILE A 336 -22.54 -15.89 -2.65
N VAL A 337 -22.65 -14.65 -2.18
CA VAL A 337 -23.91 -14.11 -1.65
C VAL A 337 -24.94 -13.91 -2.76
N ALA A 338 -24.49 -13.47 -3.95
CA ALA A 338 -25.34 -13.40 -5.14
C ALA A 338 -25.95 -14.76 -5.47
N ALA A 339 -25.11 -15.78 -5.59
CA ALA A 339 -25.59 -17.14 -5.86
C ALA A 339 -26.54 -17.65 -4.75
N ALA A 340 -26.19 -17.46 -3.47
CA ALA A 340 -26.97 -17.97 -2.36
C ALA A 340 -28.34 -17.30 -2.21
N PHE A 341 -28.47 -16.01 -2.47
CA PHE A 341 -29.72 -15.26 -2.23
C PHE A 341 -30.50 -14.97 -3.51
N TYR A 342 -29.83 -14.56 -4.60
CA TYR A 342 -30.53 -14.19 -5.82
C TYR A 342 -30.95 -15.39 -6.66
N LEU A 343 -30.11 -16.44 -6.79
CA LEU A 343 -30.52 -17.65 -7.52
C LEU A 343 -31.63 -18.42 -6.80
N THR A 344 -31.69 -18.34 -5.47
CA THR A 344 -32.74 -19.01 -4.67
C THR A 344 -34.00 -18.18 -4.50
N GLY A 345 -34.02 -16.91 -4.95
CA GLY A 345 -35.14 -16.01 -4.75
C GLY A 345 -35.35 -15.51 -3.31
N LEU A 346 -34.36 -15.70 -2.43
CA LEU A 346 -34.42 -15.26 -1.04
C LEU A 346 -33.90 -13.84 -0.82
N ALA A 347 -33.37 -13.18 -1.87
CA ALA A 347 -32.90 -11.82 -1.76
C ALA A 347 -34.06 -10.84 -1.54
N PRO A 348 -33.97 -9.90 -0.57
CA PRO A 348 -34.88 -8.78 -0.52
C PRO A 348 -34.57 -7.85 -1.69
N GLU A 349 -35.58 -7.48 -2.47
CA GLU A 349 -35.44 -6.66 -3.68
C GLU A 349 -36.17 -5.32 -3.56
N PRO A 350 -35.73 -4.38 -2.66
CA PRO A 350 -36.27 -3.04 -2.62
C PRO A 350 -35.89 -2.27 -3.89
N ALA A 351 -36.67 -1.25 -4.22
CA ALA A 351 -36.35 -0.37 -5.35
C ALA A 351 -34.92 0.17 -5.24
N TYR A 352 -34.17 0.00 -6.32
CA TYR A 352 -32.75 0.34 -6.37
C TYR A 352 -32.49 1.81 -6.01
N GLY A 353 -31.56 2.08 -5.10
CA GLY A 353 -31.25 3.43 -4.60
C GLY A 353 -32.27 4.01 -3.63
N SER A 354 -33.38 3.31 -3.27
CA SER A 354 -34.35 3.75 -2.28
C SER A 354 -33.78 3.75 -0.86
N ALA A 355 -34.50 4.41 0.10
CA ALA A 355 -34.12 4.38 1.51
C ALA A 355 -34.04 2.95 2.08
N ALA A 356 -34.96 2.06 1.67
CA ALA A 356 -34.93 0.65 2.06
C ALA A 356 -33.70 -0.08 1.49
N TRP A 357 -33.33 0.22 0.24
CA TRP A 357 -32.13 -0.31 -0.37
C TRP A 357 -30.86 0.12 0.41
N TRP A 358 -30.77 1.39 0.78
CA TRP A 358 -29.65 1.90 1.59
C TRP A 358 -29.63 1.30 3.01
N ALA A 359 -30.78 1.11 3.63
CA ALA A 359 -30.87 0.46 4.95
C ALA A 359 -30.33 -0.98 4.92
N LEU A 360 -30.52 -1.70 3.80
CA LEU A 360 -29.99 -3.06 3.63
C LEU A 360 -28.47 -3.10 3.36
N ARG A 361 -27.83 -1.98 3.05
CA ARG A 361 -26.35 -1.96 2.88
C ARG A 361 -25.59 -2.31 4.16
N GLY A 362 -26.12 -1.98 5.34
CA GLY A 362 -25.54 -2.38 6.62
C GLY A 362 -25.45 -3.92 6.76
N PRO A 363 -26.59 -4.63 6.77
CA PRO A 363 -26.62 -6.10 6.76
C PRO A 363 -25.80 -6.71 5.60
N TRP A 364 -25.90 -6.14 4.40
CA TRP A 364 -25.11 -6.58 3.23
C TRP A 364 -23.60 -6.58 3.52
N LEU A 365 -23.05 -5.47 4.01
CA LEU A 365 -21.63 -5.35 4.34
C LEU A 365 -21.22 -6.33 5.45
N LEU A 366 -22.09 -6.58 6.45
CA LEU A 366 -21.80 -7.54 7.52
C LEU A 366 -21.72 -8.98 6.99
N VAL A 367 -22.66 -9.38 6.12
CA VAL A 367 -22.68 -10.71 5.51
C VAL A 367 -21.44 -10.89 4.62
N LEU A 368 -21.14 -9.91 3.75
CA LEU A 368 -19.96 -9.97 2.91
C LEU A 368 -18.67 -10.03 3.74
N GLY A 369 -18.60 -9.27 4.84
CA GLY A 369 -17.47 -9.29 5.77
C GLY A 369 -17.29 -10.67 6.43
N ALA A 370 -18.38 -11.30 6.86
CA ALA A 370 -18.34 -12.65 7.43
C ALA A 370 -17.88 -13.70 6.40
N VAL A 371 -18.42 -13.62 5.18
CA VAL A 371 -18.03 -14.52 4.08
C VAL A 371 -16.56 -14.30 3.70
N LEU A 372 -16.09 -13.03 3.60
CA LEU A 372 -14.68 -12.74 3.32
C LEU A 372 -13.77 -13.30 4.41
N ALA A 373 -14.15 -13.14 5.67
CA ALA A 373 -13.38 -13.70 6.79
C ALA A 373 -13.28 -15.24 6.71
N ALA A 374 -14.38 -15.90 6.33
CA ALA A 374 -14.40 -17.36 6.10
C ALA A 374 -13.51 -17.76 4.92
N VAL A 375 -13.60 -17.06 3.78
CA VAL A 375 -12.77 -17.29 2.58
C VAL A 375 -11.29 -17.12 2.91
N VAL A 376 -10.89 -15.99 3.51
CA VAL A 376 -9.50 -15.73 3.88
C VAL A 376 -8.99 -16.78 4.88
N ARG A 377 -9.84 -17.23 5.83
CA ARG A 377 -9.47 -18.30 6.74
C ARG A 377 -9.25 -19.64 6.01
N ALA A 378 -10.13 -19.98 5.07
CA ALA A 378 -10.02 -21.20 4.27
C ALA A 378 -8.78 -21.21 3.37
N LEU A 379 -8.37 -20.03 2.87
CA LEU A 379 -7.20 -19.86 1.99
C LEU A 379 -5.86 -19.79 2.75
N ARG A 380 -5.86 -19.70 4.07
CA ARG A 380 -4.62 -19.64 4.87
C ARG A 380 -3.62 -20.76 4.58
N PRO A 381 -4.01 -22.03 4.35
CA PRO A 381 -3.05 -23.07 3.99
C PRO A 381 -2.34 -22.78 2.66
N LEU A 382 -3.09 -22.30 1.66
CA LEU A 382 -2.54 -21.89 0.37
C LEU A 382 -1.53 -20.75 0.53
N GLU A 383 -1.88 -19.70 1.28
CA GLU A 383 -0.99 -18.56 1.53
C GLU A 383 0.30 -18.97 2.26
N ARG A 384 0.20 -19.87 3.24
CA ARG A 384 1.38 -20.43 3.91
C ARG A 384 2.23 -21.28 2.96
N GLY A 385 1.60 -22.03 2.05
CA GLY A 385 2.28 -22.77 0.99
C GLY A 385 3.06 -21.83 0.07
N LEU A 386 2.42 -20.76 -0.41
CA LEU A 386 3.03 -19.76 -1.29
C LEU A 386 4.20 -19.03 -0.61
N SER A 387 4.05 -18.62 0.65
CA SER A 387 5.16 -18.03 1.40
C SER A 387 6.31 -19.01 1.63
N GLY A 388 5.99 -20.29 1.82
CA GLY A 388 6.98 -21.38 1.85
C GLY A 388 7.71 -21.57 0.50
N VAL A 389 7.00 -21.44 -0.62
CA VAL A 389 7.62 -21.46 -1.96
C VAL A 389 8.54 -20.25 -2.13
N GLU A 390 8.10 -19.07 -1.70
CA GLU A 390 8.93 -17.86 -1.76
C GLU A 390 10.28 -18.04 -1.04
N THR A 391 10.31 -18.75 0.08
CA THR A 391 11.54 -18.99 0.84
C THR A 391 12.35 -20.18 0.31
N ARG A 392 11.72 -21.20 -0.28
CA ARG A 392 12.35 -22.45 -0.74
C ARG A 392 12.92 -22.38 -2.15
N VAL A 393 12.33 -21.57 -3.04
CA VAL A 393 12.85 -21.41 -4.39
C VAL A 393 14.18 -20.70 -4.30
N ARG A 394 15.28 -21.46 -4.37
CA ARG A 394 16.64 -20.92 -4.46
C ARG A 394 16.85 -20.42 -5.88
N PRO A 395 17.39 -19.20 -6.08
CA PRO A 395 17.79 -18.75 -7.40
C PRO A 395 18.80 -19.70 -8.00
N VAL A 396 18.69 -19.94 -9.28
CA VAL A 396 19.65 -20.78 -10.02
C VAL A 396 20.98 -20.05 -10.08
N ALA A 397 22.01 -20.59 -9.41
CA ALA A 397 23.33 -19.98 -9.21
C ALA A 397 24.15 -19.99 -10.51
N GLY A 398 23.87 -19.83 -11.59
CA GLY A 398 24.64 -19.82 -12.86
C GLY A 398 24.21 -18.75 -13.88
N LEU A 399 23.13 -18.03 -13.61
CA LEU A 399 22.47 -17.18 -14.60
C LEU A 399 22.79 -15.67 -14.43
N ARG A 400 23.98 -15.31 -13.95
CA ARG A 400 24.26 -13.90 -13.56
C ARG A 400 24.08 -12.86 -14.67
N GLY A 401 24.26 -13.20 -15.94
CA GLY A 401 24.01 -12.30 -17.08
C GLY A 401 22.61 -12.46 -17.68
N THR A 402 22.24 -13.69 -18.02
CA THR A 402 20.96 -14.04 -18.65
C THR A 402 19.77 -13.97 -17.66
N ALA A 403 20.01 -14.22 -16.36
CA ALA A 403 18.99 -14.16 -15.33
C ALA A 403 18.34 -12.78 -15.18
N SER A 404 19.11 -11.71 -15.38
CA SER A 404 18.57 -10.35 -15.34
C SER A 404 17.58 -10.12 -16.49
N TRP A 405 17.92 -10.52 -17.70
CA TRP A 405 17.02 -10.40 -18.86
C TRP A 405 15.77 -11.26 -18.72
N ALA A 406 15.92 -12.49 -18.23
CA ALA A 406 14.78 -13.38 -17.97
C ALA A 406 13.85 -12.81 -16.87
N MET A 407 14.39 -12.18 -15.83
CA MET A 407 13.59 -11.49 -14.81
C MET A 407 12.81 -10.33 -15.42
N TRP A 408 13.45 -9.46 -16.22
CA TRP A 408 12.77 -8.34 -16.86
C TRP A 408 11.73 -8.80 -17.89
N GLY A 409 12.06 -9.80 -18.70
CA GLY A 409 11.11 -10.42 -19.64
C GLY A 409 9.91 -11.02 -18.93
N GLY A 410 10.16 -11.78 -17.84
CA GLY A 410 9.09 -12.35 -17.00
C GLY A 410 8.22 -11.29 -16.34
N LEU A 411 8.82 -10.20 -15.86
CA LEU A 411 8.07 -9.07 -15.29
C LEU A 411 7.20 -8.39 -16.36
N GLY A 412 7.76 -8.10 -17.53
CA GLY A 412 7.02 -7.51 -18.66
C GLY A 412 5.84 -8.37 -19.09
N THR A 413 6.06 -9.67 -19.28
CA THR A 413 5.00 -10.64 -19.64
C THR A 413 3.90 -10.69 -18.58
N SER A 414 4.27 -10.69 -17.29
CA SER A 414 3.29 -10.68 -16.19
C SER A 414 2.49 -9.37 -16.16
N VAL A 415 3.14 -8.22 -16.38
CA VAL A 415 2.47 -6.91 -16.45
C VAL A 415 1.47 -6.90 -17.61
N CYS A 416 1.86 -7.34 -18.81
CA CYS A 416 0.96 -7.42 -19.96
C CYS A 416 -0.25 -8.34 -19.69
N ALA A 417 -0.02 -9.52 -19.10
CA ALA A 417 -1.10 -10.45 -18.75
C ALA A 417 -2.07 -9.86 -17.72
N LEU A 418 -1.57 -9.23 -16.66
CA LEU A 418 -2.39 -8.57 -15.64
C LEU A 418 -3.15 -7.37 -16.21
N THR A 419 -2.55 -6.60 -17.13
CA THR A 419 -3.22 -5.50 -17.84
C THR A 419 -4.36 -6.03 -18.70
N TYR A 420 -4.14 -7.14 -19.40
CA TYR A 420 -5.20 -7.80 -20.18
C TYR A 420 -6.36 -8.22 -19.29
N PHE A 421 -6.10 -8.93 -18.18
CA PHE A 421 -7.16 -9.34 -17.26
C PHE A 421 -7.92 -8.15 -16.67
N ALA A 422 -7.22 -7.07 -16.34
CA ALA A 422 -7.84 -5.87 -15.80
C ALA A 422 -8.80 -5.20 -16.78
N GLY A 423 -8.51 -5.22 -18.09
CA GLY A 423 -9.33 -4.62 -19.13
C GLY A 423 -10.42 -5.54 -19.69
N HIS A 424 -10.15 -6.85 -19.76
CA HIS A 424 -11.02 -7.81 -20.45
C HIS A 424 -11.67 -8.86 -19.52
N GLY A 425 -11.22 -8.95 -18.26
CA GLY A 425 -11.69 -10.00 -17.35
C GLY A 425 -11.02 -11.36 -17.58
N PHE A 426 -11.50 -12.37 -16.84
CA PHE A 426 -11.02 -13.75 -16.96
C PHE A 426 -11.79 -14.60 -17.97
N ALA A 427 -12.83 -14.04 -18.61
CA ALA A 427 -13.65 -14.72 -19.61
C ALA A 427 -14.25 -13.69 -20.58
N TYR A 428 -13.41 -13.00 -21.35
CA TYR A 428 -13.86 -12.01 -22.32
C TYR A 428 -14.76 -12.66 -23.37
N GLU A 429 -15.97 -12.13 -23.54
CA GLU A 429 -17.01 -12.72 -24.40
C GLU A 429 -17.28 -14.23 -24.14
N GLY A 430 -17.07 -14.68 -22.89
CA GLY A 430 -17.19 -16.08 -22.49
C GLY A 430 -16.01 -16.97 -22.89
N ALA A 431 -15.02 -16.46 -23.62
CA ALA A 431 -13.87 -17.22 -24.06
C ALA A 431 -12.76 -17.31 -23.00
N PHE A 432 -12.11 -18.49 -22.92
CA PHE A 432 -10.98 -18.69 -22.02
C PHE A 432 -9.72 -17.99 -22.54
N PRO A 433 -9.08 -17.09 -21.77
CA PRO A 433 -7.94 -16.29 -22.22
C PRO A 433 -6.61 -17.05 -22.10
N VAL A 434 -6.35 -17.98 -23.01
CA VAL A 434 -5.20 -18.92 -22.98
C VAL A 434 -3.86 -18.17 -22.89
N TRP A 435 -3.62 -17.20 -23.80
CA TRP A 435 -2.34 -16.52 -23.87
C TRP A 435 -2.02 -15.65 -22.66
N PRO A 436 -2.96 -14.84 -22.12
CA PRO A 436 -2.71 -14.15 -20.86
C PRO A 436 -2.50 -15.08 -19.67
N ALA A 437 -3.22 -16.22 -19.61
CA ALA A 437 -3.06 -17.22 -18.57
C ALA A 437 -1.65 -17.83 -18.58
N VAL A 438 -1.20 -18.29 -19.76
CA VAL A 438 0.17 -18.81 -19.96
C VAL A 438 1.21 -17.72 -19.66
N GLY A 439 0.99 -16.49 -20.17
CA GLY A 439 1.88 -15.36 -19.96
C GLY A 439 2.09 -15.05 -18.48
N LEU A 440 1.01 -15.01 -17.68
CA LEU A 440 1.11 -14.77 -16.25
C LEU A 440 1.87 -15.91 -15.53
N GLY A 441 1.58 -17.16 -15.88
CA GLY A 441 2.26 -18.33 -15.31
C GLY A 441 3.75 -18.34 -15.62
N VAL A 442 4.11 -18.23 -16.90
CA VAL A 442 5.51 -18.20 -17.34
C VAL A 442 6.25 -16.99 -16.79
N GLY A 443 5.64 -15.80 -16.85
CA GLY A 443 6.24 -14.58 -16.35
C GLY A 443 6.53 -14.65 -14.84
N THR A 444 5.56 -15.15 -14.05
CA THR A 444 5.73 -15.34 -12.61
C THR A 444 6.80 -16.37 -12.30
N ALA A 445 6.86 -17.47 -13.06
CA ALA A 445 7.90 -18.49 -12.90
C ALA A 445 9.29 -17.90 -13.20
N LEU A 446 9.47 -17.17 -14.29
CA LEU A 446 10.73 -16.52 -14.64
C LEU A 446 11.20 -15.55 -13.55
N VAL A 447 10.32 -14.65 -13.07
CA VAL A 447 10.65 -13.72 -11.98
C VAL A 447 11.03 -14.47 -10.71
N SER A 448 10.32 -15.54 -10.36
CA SER A 448 10.55 -16.30 -9.12
C SER A 448 11.85 -17.09 -9.16
N LEU A 449 12.20 -17.69 -10.32
CA LEU A 449 13.39 -18.51 -10.49
C LEU A 449 14.68 -17.68 -10.69
N THR A 450 14.57 -16.46 -11.22
CA THR A 450 15.72 -15.61 -11.54
C THR A 450 15.99 -14.52 -10.50
N ARG A 451 15.16 -14.39 -9.47
CA ARG A 451 15.42 -13.43 -8.38
C ARG A 451 16.76 -13.73 -7.71
N ALA A 452 17.66 -12.75 -7.65
CA ALA A 452 18.91 -12.90 -6.93
C ALA A 452 18.66 -13.11 -5.43
N THR A 453 19.33 -14.08 -4.81
CA THR A 453 19.42 -14.15 -3.35
C THR A 453 20.16 -12.89 -2.88
N ALA A 454 19.65 -12.25 -1.81
CA ALA A 454 20.47 -11.27 -1.10
C ALA A 454 21.81 -11.96 -0.73
N PRO A 455 22.96 -11.30 -0.94
CA PRO A 455 24.21 -11.84 -0.43
C PRO A 455 24.01 -12.12 1.07
N ALA A 456 24.45 -13.30 1.53
CA ALA A 456 24.49 -13.59 2.95
C ALA A 456 25.23 -12.41 3.62
N PRO A 457 24.76 -11.93 4.78
CA PRO A 457 25.49 -10.89 5.49
C PRO A 457 26.94 -11.37 5.59
N ALA A 458 27.87 -10.53 5.10
CA ALA A 458 29.29 -10.83 5.18
C ALA A 458 29.55 -11.24 6.63
N ALA A 459 30.10 -12.45 6.84
CA ALA A 459 30.49 -12.90 8.15
C ALA A 459 31.31 -11.77 8.76
N ALA A 460 30.89 -11.31 9.95
CA ALA A 460 31.63 -10.27 10.64
C ALA A 460 33.10 -10.66 10.62
N PRO A 461 34.01 -9.75 10.28
CA PRO A 461 35.41 -10.09 10.26
C PRO A 461 35.76 -10.72 11.60
N HIS A 462 36.26 -11.95 11.57
CA HIS A 462 36.79 -12.59 12.74
C HIS A 462 37.87 -11.66 13.29
N HIS A 463 37.55 -10.92 14.33
CA HIS A 463 38.59 -10.32 15.14
C HIS A 463 39.45 -11.48 15.67
N PRO A 464 40.72 -11.58 15.28
CA PRO A 464 41.59 -12.56 15.90
C PRO A 464 41.57 -12.27 17.39
N LYS A 465 41.24 -13.32 18.20
CA LYS A 465 41.38 -13.24 19.65
C LYS A 465 42.77 -12.72 19.90
N ALA A 466 42.86 -11.60 20.63
CA ALA A 466 44.16 -11.13 21.13
C ALA A 466 44.87 -12.30 21.84
N PRO A 467 46.18 -12.49 21.57
CA PRO A 467 46.92 -13.55 22.26
C PRO A 467 46.82 -13.31 23.77
N THR A 468 46.41 -14.35 24.47
CA THR A 468 46.47 -14.41 25.94
C THR A 468 47.95 -14.26 26.31
N VAL A 469 48.31 -13.14 26.93
CA VAL A 469 49.61 -12.98 27.53
C VAL A 469 49.64 -13.89 28.76
N ASP A 470 50.35 -15.01 28.67
CA ASP A 470 50.68 -15.86 29.80
C ASP A 470 51.60 -15.05 30.73
N HIS A 471 51.11 -14.70 31.92
CA HIS A 471 51.94 -14.23 33.00
C HIS A 471 52.67 -15.44 33.59
N PRO A 472 54.02 -15.41 33.70
CA PRO A 472 54.75 -16.46 34.39
C PRO A 472 54.46 -16.42 35.89
N ALA A 473 54.14 -17.58 36.43
CA ALA A 473 53.97 -17.82 37.83
C ALA A 473 55.32 -17.58 38.57
N ASP A 474 55.35 -16.65 39.49
CA ASP A 474 56.46 -16.49 40.41
C ASP A 474 56.15 -17.18 41.75
N HIS A 475 56.83 -18.31 41.99
CA HIS A 475 56.87 -19.01 43.25
C HIS A 475 57.78 -18.25 44.23
N ARG A 476 57.29 -17.92 45.41
CA ARG A 476 58.03 -18.05 46.69
C ARG A 476 57.17 -17.89 47.91
N ALA A 477 57.05 -18.91 48.62
CA ALA A 477 57.07 -19.29 49.98
C ALA A 477 57.23 -18.20 51.07
N GLY A 478 56.47 -18.41 52.20
CA GLY A 478 56.82 -17.86 53.49
C GLY A 478 55.63 -17.43 54.37
N HIS A 479 55.08 -18.38 55.14
CA HIS A 479 54.40 -18.14 56.45
C HIS A 479 55.36 -17.65 57.52
N PRO A 480 55.00 -17.10 58.75
CA PRO A 480 53.72 -17.34 59.45
C PRO A 480 53.19 -16.18 60.35
N ALA A 481 51.99 -16.38 60.83
CA ALA A 481 51.44 -16.11 62.19
C ALA A 481 51.37 -14.69 62.78
N GLY A 482 50.18 -14.37 63.23
CA GLY A 482 49.94 -13.33 64.29
C GLY A 482 48.47 -12.83 64.31
N HIS A 483 47.67 -13.47 65.16
CA HIS A 483 46.39 -13.05 65.70
C HIS A 483 46.70 -12.02 66.87
N PRO A 484 45.68 -11.36 67.55
CA PRO A 484 44.29 -10.96 67.25
C PRO A 484 43.90 -9.57 67.83
N VAL A 485 42.64 -9.32 67.96
CA VAL A 485 41.89 -8.50 68.96
C VAL A 485 41.39 -7.10 68.50
N GLY A 486 40.12 -6.92 68.60
CA GLY A 486 39.40 -5.79 69.16
C GLY A 486 38.29 -5.18 68.29
N GLY A 487 37.02 -5.61 68.49
CA GLY A 487 35.88 -4.72 68.25
C GLY A 487 35.74 -3.77 69.51
N PRO A 488 34.62 -3.09 69.79
CA PRO A 488 33.25 -3.17 69.17
C PRO A 488 32.54 -1.79 69.02
N GLU A 489 31.29 -1.83 68.53
CA GLU A 489 30.14 -1.02 68.95
C GLU A 489 30.16 0.51 68.73
N ALA A 490 29.15 1.19 68.24
CA ALA A 490 27.80 1.32 68.71
C ALA A 490 26.96 2.25 67.78
N HIS A 491 25.73 1.89 67.55
CA HIS A 491 24.58 2.80 67.38
C HIS A 491 24.39 3.63 68.71
N PRO A 492 23.59 4.74 68.80
CA PRO A 492 22.16 4.80 68.39
C PRO A 492 21.61 6.17 67.91
N GLU A 493 20.45 6.15 67.36
CA GLU A 493 19.15 6.77 67.78
C GLU A 493 19.07 8.25 68.03
N VAL A 494 18.12 8.95 67.50
CA VAL A 494 16.72 9.25 67.93
C VAL A 494 16.39 10.76 68.04
N LEU A 495 15.15 11.07 67.59
CA LEU A 495 14.21 12.15 68.00
C LEU A 495 14.35 13.52 67.29
N ALA A 496 13.38 13.91 66.59
CA ALA A 496 11.97 14.30 66.82
C ALA A 496 11.82 15.80 67.18
N ALA A 497 10.82 16.32 66.55
CA ALA A 497 9.81 17.23 67.06
C ALA A 497 9.78 18.67 66.55
N ASP A 498 8.61 18.94 66.12
CA ASP A 498 7.75 20.10 66.30
C ASP A 498 7.79 21.29 65.36
N GLY A 499 6.55 21.44 64.76
CA GLY A 499 6.07 22.67 64.16
C GLY A 499 5.84 23.79 65.18
N PRO A 500 4.97 24.81 65.02
CA PRO A 500 3.86 24.95 64.08
C PRO A 500 3.65 26.38 63.49
N ASP A 501 2.51 26.56 62.78
CA ASP A 501 1.69 27.78 62.60
C ASP A 501 2.26 28.91 61.69
N GLY A 502 1.52 29.47 60.86
CA GLY A 502 0.16 29.86 60.77
C GLY A 502 -0.20 30.77 59.61
N ARG A 503 -1.38 30.61 59.12
CA ARG A 503 -2.34 31.63 58.64
C ARG A 503 -1.84 32.55 57.48
N GLY A 504 -2.57 32.75 56.45
CA GLY A 504 -3.96 32.85 56.18
C GLY A 504 -4.23 33.67 54.94
N GLY A 505 -5.39 33.47 54.38
CA GLY A 505 -6.24 34.50 53.77
C GLY A 505 -6.14 34.61 52.23
N ALA A 506 -7.02 34.08 51.55
CA ALA A 506 -8.36 34.51 51.16
C ALA A 506 -8.48 35.24 49.83
N ALA A 507 -9.40 34.67 49.03
CA ALA A 507 -10.33 35.28 48.11
C ALA A 507 -9.88 35.72 46.69
N GLY A 508 -10.37 35.05 45.76
CA GLY A 508 -11.08 35.17 44.55
C GLY A 508 -11.72 36.55 44.16
N PRO A 509 -12.57 36.65 43.17
CA PRO A 509 -12.64 35.99 41.88
C PRO A 509 -12.81 37.03 40.70
N ARG A 510 -12.59 36.64 39.47
CA ARG A 510 -13.51 36.92 38.35
C ARG A 510 -13.02 36.22 37.09
#